data_ec0521fcafa24fad8204829ee137e314
#
_entry.id   ec0521fcafa24fad8204829ee137e314
#
_cell.length_a   1.000
_cell.length_b   1.000
_cell.length_c   1.000
_cell.angle_alpha   90.00
_cell.angle_beta   90.00
_cell.angle_gamma   90.00
#
_symmetry.space_group_name_H-M   'P 1'
#
loop_
_entity.id
_entity.type
_entity.pdbx_description
1 polymer ?
#
loop_
_entity_poly.entity_id
_entity_poly.type
_entity_poly.pdbx_seq_one_letter_code
_entity_poly.pdbx_strand_id
1 'polypeptide(L)'
;MQNYIANAHKDIFETRQVKFTLVNLKDQAIGFIDLFDFEPLHHRAGVGLAIQKQFQGKGYASEALALLEFYAKKYLQLYQLYAHIAVENNISIRLFERQGYDFVGTKKDWNFYDGKYHDESIYQKII
;
A
#
# COMPACT_ATOMS: atom_id res chain seq x y z
N MET A 1 -10.39 14.64 -0.74
CA MET A 1 -10.17 13.18 -0.80
C MET A 1 -11.19 12.47 -1.71
N GLN A 2 -12.49 12.71 -1.53
CA GLN A 2 -13.51 12.04 -2.33
C GLN A 2 -13.41 12.32 -3.83
N ASN A 3 -13.09 13.54 -4.22
CA ASN A 3 -12.93 13.89 -5.64
C ASN A 3 -11.74 13.16 -6.28
N TYR A 4 -10.67 12.96 -5.51
CA TYR A 4 -9.52 12.19 -5.98
C TYR A 4 -9.87 10.74 -6.23
N ILE A 5 -10.68 10.15 -5.34
CA ILE A 5 -11.09 8.76 -5.47
C ILE A 5 -11.89 8.57 -6.77
N ALA A 6 -12.82 9.45 -7.06
CA ALA A 6 -13.66 9.35 -8.25
C ALA A 6 -12.85 9.47 -9.55
N ASN A 7 -11.89 10.37 -9.60
CA ASN A 7 -11.05 10.57 -10.78
C ASN A 7 -10.03 9.44 -10.93
N ALA A 8 -9.41 9.01 -9.82
CA ALA A 8 -8.42 7.95 -9.83
C ALA A 8 -9.01 6.62 -10.31
N HIS A 9 -10.29 6.35 -10.01
CA HIS A 9 -10.96 5.14 -10.43
C HIS A 9 -10.94 4.95 -11.95
N LYS A 10 -11.10 6.03 -12.71
CA LYS A 10 -11.06 5.97 -14.18
C LYS A 10 -9.65 5.68 -14.68
N ASP A 11 -8.66 6.30 -14.08
CA ASP A 11 -7.27 6.16 -14.50
C ASP A 11 -6.72 4.77 -14.21
N ILE A 12 -7.12 4.15 -13.10
CA ILE A 12 -6.55 2.87 -12.69
C ILE A 12 -6.85 1.75 -13.68
N PHE A 13 -7.98 1.80 -14.38
CA PHE A 13 -8.30 0.79 -15.41
C PHE A 13 -7.41 0.91 -16.63
N GLU A 14 -6.85 2.09 -16.89
CA GLU A 14 -5.94 2.32 -18.01
C GLU A 14 -4.48 2.08 -17.61
N THR A 15 -4.05 2.68 -16.50
CA THR A 15 -2.64 2.68 -16.08
C THR A 15 -2.29 1.54 -15.16
N ARG A 16 -3.28 0.85 -14.59
CA ARG A 16 -3.09 -0.25 -13.63
C ARG A 16 -2.49 0.20 -12.31
N GLN A 17 -2.52 1.50 -12.04
CA GLN A 17 -2.03 2.06 -10.78
C GLN A 17 -2.75 3.35 -10.45
N VAL A 18 -2.76 3.68 -9.16
CA VAL A 18 -3.25 4.97 -8.68
C VAL A 18 -2.50 5.34 -7.41
N LYS A 19 -2.13 6.61 -7.30
CA LYS A 19 -1.38 7.12 -6.16
C LYS A 19 -2.14 8.27 -5.52
N PHE A 20 -2.30 8.20 -4.20
CA PHE A 20 -2.95 9.25 -3.43
C PHE A 20 -1.94 9.95 -2.53
N THR A 21 -1.93 11.27 -2.58
CA THR A 21 -1.16 12.06 -1.62
C THR A 21 -1.96 12.13 -0.33
N LEU A 22 -1.32 11.83 0.79
CA LEU A 22 -1.93 11.90 2.11
C LEU A 22 -1.70 13.29 2.70
N VAL A 23 -2.78 13.89 3.18
CA VAL A 23 -2.78 15.27 3.71
C VAL A 23 -3.44 15.24 5.08
N ASN A 24 -2.81 15.89 6.07
CA ASN A 24 -3.40 16.00 7.40
C ASN A 24 -4.39 17.17 7.49
N LEU A 25 -4.98 17.37 8.67
CA LEU A 25 -5.98 18.43 8.87
C LEU A 25 -5.44 19.84 8.71
N LYS A 26 -4.11 20.00 8.70
CA LYS A 26 -3.45 21.29 8.48
C LYS A 26 -3.02 21.50 7.03
N ASP A 27 -3.53 20.67 6.11
CA ASP A 27 -3.17 20.69 4.68
C ASP A 27 -1.70 20.42 4.40
N GLN A 28 -1.02 19.73 5.31
CA GLN A 28 0.37 19.33 5.09
C GLN A 28 0.42 17.98 4.39
N ALA A 29 1.22 17.86 3.33
CA ALA A 29 1.46 16.58 2.68
C ALA A 29 2.34 15.73 3.60
N ILE A 30 1.82 14.59 4.05
CA ILE A 30 2.49 13.74 5.03
C ILE A 30 3.05 12.45 4.44
N GLY A 31 2.66 12.12 3.22
CA GLY A 31 3.13 10.92 2.56
C GLY A 31 2.24 10.55 1.39
N PHE A 32 2.32 9.29 0.99
CA PHE A 32 1.45 8.79 -0.07
C PHE A 32 1.08 7.33 0.18
N ILE A 33 0.00 6.91 -0.46
CA ILE A 33 -0.40 5.51 -0.54
C ILE A 33 -0.83 5.22 -1.96
N ASP A 34 -0.48 4.05 -2.49
CA ASP A 34 -0.82 3.71 -3.86
C ASP A 34 -1.24 2.25 -4.01
N LEU A 35 -1.98 2.02 -5.10
CA LEU A 35 -2.24 0.68 -5.62
C LEU A 35 -1.43 0.53 -6.90
N PHE A 36 -0.80 -0.62 -7.07
CA PHE A 36 -0.04 -0.93 -8.28
C PHE A 36 -0.37 -2.34 -8.76
N ASP A 37 -0.02 -2.64 -10.00
CA ASP A 37 -0.30 -3.94 -10.62
C ASP A 37 -1.76 -4.36 -10.43
N PHE A 38 -2.67 -3.40 -10.67
CA PHE A 38 -4.09 -3.66 -10.58
C PHE A 38 -4.51 -4.67 -11.64
N GLU A 39 -5.06 -5.80 -11.19
CA GLU A 39 -5.51 -6.88 -12.05
C GLU A 39 -7.01 -7.08 -11.86
N PRO A 40 -7.85 -6.44 -12.69
CA PRO A 40 -9.30 -6.55 -12.52
C PRO A 40 -9.83 -7.96 -12.72
N LEU A 41 -9.21 -8.76 -13.60
CA LEU A 41 -9.62 -10.14 -13.83
C LEU A 41 -9.41 -11.03 -12.61
N HIS A 42 -8.38 -10.73 -11.82
CA HIS A 42 -8.05 -11.52 -10.63
C HIS A 42 -8.42 -10.81 -9.34
N HIS A 43 -9.03 -9.64 -9.43
CA HIS A 43 -9.52 -8.86 -8.29
C HIS A 43 -8.44 -8.61 -7.24
N ARG A 44 -7.24 -8.20 -7.67
CA ARG A 44 -6.12 -7.94 -6.77
C ARG A 44 -5.30 -6.73 -7.18
N ALA A 45 -4.59 -6.17 -6.21
CA ALA A 45 -3.60 -5.11 -6.44
C ALA A 45 -2.57 -5.12 -5.33
N GLY A 46 -1.39 -4.58 -5.64
CA GLY A 46 -0.36 -4.33 -4.64
C GLY A 46 -0.56 -2.99 -3.97
N VAL A 47 -0.04 -2.85 -2.76
CA VAL A 47 -0.13 -1.64 -1.94
C VAL A 47 1.26 -1.09 -1.68
N GLY A 48 1.47 0.19 -2.00
CA GLY A 48 2.65 0.95 -1.61
C GLY A 48 2.26 2.03 -0.61
N LEU A 49 3.12 2.32 0.34
CA LEU A 49 2.84 3.30 1.40
C LEU A 49 4.13 3.92 1.89
N ALA A 50 4.15 5.23 2.00
CA ALA A 50 5.27 5.94 2.61
C ALA A 50 4.76 7.14 3.39
N ILE A 51 5.21 7.28 4.63
CA ILE A 51 4.91 8.41 5.50
C ILE A 51 6.23 9.14 5.78
N GLN A 52 6.24 10.45 5.62
CA GLN A 52 7.42 11.26 5.95
C GLN A 52 7.79 11.05 7.41
N LYS A 53 9.10 11.03 7.68
CA LYS A 53 9.64 10.66 8.99
C LYS A 53 9.02 11.46 10.15
N GLN A 54 8.84 12.77 9.98
CA GLN A 54 8.29 13.62 11.04
C GLN A 54 6.83 13.34 11.36
N PHE A 55 6.13 12.63 10.49
CA PHE A 55 4.71 12.29 10.70
C PHE A 55 4.48 10.83 11.08
N GLN A 56 5.55 10.05 11.23
CA GLN A 56 5.43 8.64 11.63
C GLN A 56 5.07 8.52 13.11
N GLY A 57 4.48 7.38 13.47
CA GLY A 57 4.10 7.10 14.86
C GLY A 57 2.84 7.81 15.33
N LYS A 58 2.03 8.36 14.41
CA LYS A 58 0.80 9.10 14.75
C LYS A 58 -0.46 8.43 14.24
N GLY A 59 -0.35 7.20 13.73
CA GLY A 59 -1.50 6.45 13.24
C GLY A 59 -1.93 6.77 11.82
N TYR A 60 -1.24 7.64 11.10
CA TYR A 60 -1.62 8.01 9.74
C TYR A 60 -1.56 6.83 8.78
N ALA A 61 -0.54 5.98 8.91
CA ALA A 61 -0.38 4.83 8.01
C ALA A 61 -1.53 3.82 8.18
N SER A 62 -1.91 3.53 9.41
CA SER A 62 -3.03 2.62 9.69
C SER A 62 -4.33 3.16 9.14
N GLU A 63 -4.57 4.45 9.32
CA GLU A 63 -5.76 5.12 8.81
C GLU A 63 -5.79 5.11 7.29
N ALA A 64 -4.66 5.39 6.65
CA ALA A 64 -4.55 5.37 5.19
C ALA A 64 -4.81 3.98 4.63
N LEU A 65 -4.27 2.93 5.26
CA LEU A 65 -4.53 1.55 4.84
C LEU A 65 -6.00 1.19 4.94
N ALA A 66 -6.66 1.58 6.03
CA ALA A 66 -8.09 1.30 6.20
C ALA A 66 -8.92 1.99 5.12
N LEU A 67 -8.59 3.24 4.79
CA LEU A 67 -9.27 3.98 3.73
C LEU A 67 -9.04 3.35 2.37
N LEU A 68 -7.81 2.93 2.10
CA LEU A 68 -7.48 2.28 0.82
C LEU A 68 -8.22 0.95 0.66
N GLU A 69 -8.30 0.15 1.72
CA GLU A 69 -9.05 -1.10 1.69
C GLU A 69 -10.52 -0.87 1.40
N PHE A 70 -11.11 0.14 2.03
CA PHE A 70 -12.49 0.52 1.77
C PHE A 70 -12.69 0.90 0.30
N TYR A 71 -11.80 1.74 -0.24
CA TYR A 71 -11.83 2.15 -1.64
C TYR A 71 -11.69 0.95 -2.58
N ALA A 72 -10.72 0.09 -2.30
CA ALA A 72 -10.43 -1.09 -3.12
C ALA A 72 -11.64 -2.03 -3.18
N LYS A 73 -12.26 -2.26 -2.05
CA LYS A 73 -13.41 -3.16 -1.97
C LYS A 73 -14.65 -2.55 -2.60
N LYS A 74 -14.97 -1.30 -2.28
CA LYS A 74 -16.22 -0.66 -2.71
C LYS A 74 -16.19 -0.23 -4.17
N TYR A 75 -15.11 0.41 -4.61
CA TYR A 75 -15.05 1.03 -5.93
C TYR A 75 -14.35 0.18 -6.98
N LEU A 76 -13.43 -0.67 -6.57
CA LEU A 76 -12.67 -1.52 -7.50
C LEU A 76 -13.07 -2.98 -7.42
N GLN A 77 -13.89 -3.35 -6.44
CA GLN A 77 -14.37 -4.72 -6.23
C GLN A 77 -13.22 -5.72 -6.11
N LEU A 78 -12.14 -5.30 -5.46
CA LEU A 78 -11.01 -6.18 -5.24
C LEU A 78 -11.32 -7.19 -4.14
N TYR A 79 -10.75 -8.39 -4.30
CA TYR A 79 -10.86 -9.46 -3.34
C TYR A 79 -9.70 -9.46 -2.36
N GLN A 80 -8.52 -9.03 -2.82
CA GLN A 80 -7.31 -9.09 -2.01
C GLN A 80 -6.32 -8.00 -2.36
N LEU A 81 -5.50 -7.67 -1.38
CA LEU A 81 -4.37 -6.76 -1.51
C LEU A 81 -3.10 -7.46 -1.04
N TYR A 82 -1.96 -7.05 -1.58
CA TYR A 82 -0.68 -7.59 -1.13
C TYR A 82 0.35 -6.47 -1.04
N ALA A 83 1.40 -6.69 -0.28
CA ALA A 83 2.49 -5.74 -0.11
C ALA A 83 3.84 -6.45 -0.19
N HIS A 84 4.81 -5.78 -0.80
CA HIS A 84 6.20 -6.23 -0.81
C HIS A 84 6.95 -5.42 0.23
N ILE A 85 7.54 -6.10 1.22
CA ILE A 85 8.18 -5.42 2.35
C ILE A 85 9.59 -5.97 2.52
N ALA A 86 10.59 -5.08 2.53
CA ALA A 86 11.97 -5.49 2.83
C ALA A 86 12.01 -6.19 4.19
N VAL A 87 12.76 -7.29 4.27
CA VAL A 87 12.78 -8.11 5.49
C VAL A 87 13.29 -7.35 6.71
N GLU A 88 14.12 -6.32 6.53
CA GLU A 88 14.62 -5.49 7.62
C GLU A 88 13.68 -4.34 7.99
N ASN A 89 12.60 -4.12 7.26
CA ASN A 89 11.67 -3.03 7.52
C ASN A 89 10.62 -3.43 8.57
N ASN A 90 11.06 -3.50 9.82
CA ASN A 90 10.21 -3.95 10.93
C ASN A 90 9.00 -3.06 11.17
N ILE A 91 9.12 -1.76 10.90
CA ILE A 91 8.02 -0.82 11.09
C ILE A 91 6.87 -1.16 10.15
N SER A 92 7.16 -1.34 8.86
CA SER A 92 6.15 -1.72 7.87
C SER A 92 5.58 -3.11 8.13
N ILE A 93 6.42 -4.07 8.48
CA ILE A 93 5.97 -5.43 8.78
C ILE A 93 4.94 -5.40 9.91
N ARG A 94 5.24 -4.71 11.01
CA ARG A 94 4.30 -4.61 12.14
C ARG A 94 3.03 -3.88 11.76
N LEU A 95 3.13 -2.84 10.96
CA LEU A 95 1.95 -2.10 10.48
C LEU A 95 1.02 -3.01 9.70
N PHE A 96 1.54 -3.70 8.69
CA PHE A 96 0.73 -4.58 7.84
C PHE A 96 0.17 -5.75 8.62
N GLU A 97 0.95 -6.35 9.53
CA GLU A 97 0.45 -7.42 10.39
C GLU A 97 -0.72 -6.96 11.27
N ARG A 98 -0.60 -5.78 11.86
CA ARG A 98 -1.70 -5.22 12.68
C ARG A 98 -2.94 -4.93 11.85
N GLN A 99 -2.77 -4.64 10.57
CA GLN A 99 -3.90 -4.41 9.67
C GLN A 99 -4.46 -5.71 9.08
N GLY A 100 -3.99 -6.84 9.54
CA GLY A 100 -4.54 -8.13 9.14
C GLY A 100 -3.90 -8.78 7.93
N TYR A 101 -2.73 -8.30 7.50
CA TYR A 101 -2.00 -8.93 6.41
C TYR A 101 -1.22 -10.13 6.94
N ASP A 102 -1.24 -11.22 6.19
CA ASP A 102 -0.56 -12.46 6.53
C ASP A 102 0.71 -12.63 5.73
N PHE A 103 1.75 -13.16 6.37
CA PHE A 103 3.01 -13.48 5.70
C PHE A 103 2.80 -14.62 4.71
N VAL A 104 3.24 -14.42 3.46
CA VAL A 104 3.12 -15.42 2.41
C VAL A 104 4.45 -16.11 2.15
N GLY A 105 5.53 -15.36 2.08
CA GLY A 105 6.85 -15.92 1.77
C GLY A 105 7.88 -14.83 1.55
N THR A 106 9.12 -15.25 1.31
CA THR A 106 10.25 -14.35 1.12
C THR A 106 10.93 -14.63 -0.22
N LYS A 107 11.17 -13.57 -0.98
CA LYS A 107 11.95 -13.61 -2.21
C LYS A 107 13.41 -13.33 -1.84
N LYS A 108 14.28 -14.29 -2.07
CA LYS A 108 15.69 -14.19 -1.73
C LYS A 108 16.44 -13.33 -2.72
N ASP A 109 17.36 -12.49 -2.20
CA ASP A 109 18.26 -11.66 -3.01
C ASP A 109 17.51 -10.85 -4.07
N TRP A 110 16.35 -10.32 -3.69
CA TRP A 110 15.41 -9.73 -4.65
C TRP A 110 15.79 -8.31 -5.08
N ASN A 111 16.32 -7.50 -4.14
CA ASN A 111 16.67 -6.11 -4.41
C ASN A 111 18.16 -5.89 -4.19
N PHE A 112 18.78 -5.10 -5.06
CA PHE A 112 20.19 -4.76 -4.93
C PHE A 112 20.33 -3.29 -4.55
N TYR A 113 20.90 -3.03 -3.36
CA TYR A 113 21.24 -1.69 -2.93
C TYR A 113 22.32 -1.75 -1.83
N ASP A 114 23.02 -0.64 -1.66
CA ASP A 114 24.16 -0.57 -0.70
C ASP A 114 25.20 -1.67 -0.92
N GLY A 115 25.42 -2.01 -2.21
CA GLY A 115 26.46 -2.96 -2.58
C GLY A 115 26.16 -4.42 -2.30
N LYS A 116 24.93 -4.77 -1.94
CA LYS A 116 24.54 -6.15 -1.66
C LYS A 116 23.09 -6.43 -2.00
N TYR A 117 22.74 -7.71 -2.04
CA TYR A 117 21.38 -8.15 -2.29
C TYR A 117 20.60 -8.27 -0.99
N HIS A 118 19.30 -7.96 -1.08
CA HIS A 118 18.40 -7.95 0.07
C HIS A 118 17.15 -8.77 -0.24
N ASP A 119 16.65 -9.45 0.78
CA ASP A 119 15.42 -10.24 0.66
C ASP A 119 14.20 -9.34 0.82
N GLU A 120 13.10 -9.75 0.17
CA GLU A 120 11.83 -9.04 0.25
C GLU A 120 10.70 -10.02 0.52
N SER A 121 9.88 -9.71 1.51
CA SER A 121 8.75 -10.55 1.89
C SER A 121 7.45 -10.08 1.25
N ILE A 122 6.54 -11.02 1.04
CA ILE A 122 5.18 -10.73 0.56
C ILE A 122 4.20 -10.96 1.69
N TYR A 123 3.32 -9.98 1.89
CA TYR A 123 2.20 -10.04 2.83
C TYR A 123 0.90 -9.86 2.05
N GLN A 124 -0.15 -10.53 2.47
CA GLN A 124 -1.41 -10.62 1.74
C GLN A 124 -2.59 -10.46 2.68
N LYS A 125 -3.65 -9.78 2.20
CA LYS A 125 -4.89 -9.67 2.95
C LYS A 125 -6.09 -9.88 2.03
N ILE A 126 -6.99 -10.75 2.43
CA ILE A 126 -8.32 -10.88 1.82
C ILE A 126 -9.20 -9.78 2.42
N ILE A 127 -9.80 -8.97 1.57
CA ILE A 127 -10.59 -7.82 2.04
C ILE A 127 -12.09 -7.95 1.78
#